data_57e3a1fdbc321e27f753357c9eab4bd8
#
_entry.id   57e3a1fdbc321e27f753357c9eab4bd8
#
_cell.length_a   1.000
_cell.length_b   1.000
_cell.length_c   1.000
_cell.angle_alpha   90.00
_cell.angle_beta   90.00
_cell.angle_gamma   90.00
#
_symmetry.space_group_name_H-M   'P 1'
#
loop_
_entity.id
_entity.type
_entity.pdbx_description
1 polymer ?
#
loop_
_entity_poly.entity_id
_entity_poly.type
_entity_poly.pdbx_seq_one_letter_code
_entity_poly.pdbx_strand_id
1 'polypeptide(L)'
;MKQRIASSLAVLALLISACSSDDPDVSFESSDKGDAVTDVVETTVVAEEGTESTEVPAPNGERVAATLTVTPSEYIGLAALVSVVAEESVQVELTAVSGEHVVEVPRTAALTDTHDIPLVGMRAEQTYEISAEYFNESGDSIGAADGAEFTTSALPPWFEAHELTIDKDRAAPGYTIVEFDTLGIPDGAPSSQHLMAFDNAGEVVWYYTNTGSLAGIEATPAGTFNMFYWPFGIREVDVLGNVVNNWRPQPAGTTGDTVNNELVVAEVDPDQVRFQGGLPALKGNPGDPDPAPVRADWIDLIGFHHESWPMPNGNVLTLSTTVHELTPEQRTTFCPDDDAPFNAISDIAVEFEPSGRVVRTWDLWDVVDIDEFPGRELCADAGLFAGVNTRDWTHANSVIYDPERDAIIISSRHTNQIVALDHLDEEGPQSQLRWILGDGATMPLDGEQTYYQHAVEVNDDGSLVVYDNGNFRPGTSSDDPDNQPYSRAVIYEVNDSSKDPSEWFTIQRWENIDVEDNGKLAYSTFISDADVLENGNVLVTHGGIGTFPPTGEDPLHILIREIVPDGESGGDVVWELKSKSDTENFYLTYRAERIPSFYFGPDWE
;
A
#
# COMPACT_ATOMS: atom_id res chain seq x y z
N MET A 1 -9.90 -25.81 -9.84
CA MET A 1 -9.89 -24.71 -10.80
C MET A 1 -11.07 -23.75 -10.58
N LYS A 2 -12.33 -24.10 -10.92
CA LYS A 2 -13.49 -23.19 -10.79
C LYS A 2 -13.75 -22.61 -9.38
N GLN A 3 -13.40 -23.29 -8.32
CA GLN A 3 -13.67 -22.85 -6.93
C GLN A 3 -12.61 -21.90 -6.37
N ARG A 4 -11.37 -22.00 -6.87
CA ARG A 4 -10.28 -21.07 -6.50
C ARG A 4 -10.37 -19.75 -7.26
N ILE A 5 -10.74 -19.80 -8.52
CA ILE A 5 -11.09 -18.62 -9.33
C ILE A 5 -12.26 -17.87 -8.69
N ALA A 6 -13.25 -18.57 -8.12
CA ALA A 6 -14.37 -17.94 -7.43
C ALA A 6 -13.96 -17.25 -6.12
N SER A 7 -12.95 -17.73 -5.40
CA SER A 7 -12.47 -17.07 -4.17
C SER A 7 -11.62 -15.83 -4.48
N SER A 8 -10.72 -15.92 -5.44
CA SER A 8 -9.93 -14.77 -5.89
C SER A 8 -10.78 -13.74 -6.65
N LEU A 9 -11.74 -14.21 -7.45
CA LEU A 9 -12.74 -13.35 -8.09
C LEU A 9 -13.71 -12.71 -7.09
N ALA A 10 -14.01 -13.36 -5.95
CA ALA A 10 -14.85 -12.75 -4.91
C ALA A 10 -14.11 -11.65 -4.15
N VAL A 11 -12.81 -11.82 -3.90
CA VAL A 11 -11.97 -10.78 -3.29
C VAL A 11 -11.80 -9.61 -4.25
N LEU A 12 -11.57 -9.88 -5.52
CA LEU A 12 -11.47 -8.82 -6.52
C LEU A 12 -12.83 -8.22 -6.88
N ALA A 13 -13.90 -9.02 -6.95
CA ALA A 13 -15.26 -8.48 -7.12
C ALA A 13 -15.65 -7.57 -5.96
N LEU A 14 -15.07 -7.78 -4.76
CA LEU A 14 -15.21 -6.89 -3.61
C LEU A 14 -14.37 -5.61 -3.75
N LEU A 15 -13.14 -5.69 -4.23
CA LEU A 15 -12.33 -4.51 -4.57
C LEU A 15 -12.88 -3.75 -5.78
N ILE A 16 -13.51 -4.44 -6.73
CA ILE A 16 -13.99 -3.91 -8.00
C ILE A 16 -15.48 -3.58 -7.97
N SER A 17 -16.34 -4.28 -7.20
CA SER A 17 -17.71 -3.80 -7.00
C SER A 17 -17.75 -2.52 -6.18
N ALA A 18 -16.69 -2.29 -5.38
CA ALA A 18 -16.43 -0.96 -4.83
C ALA A 18 -15.84 0.02 -5.87
N CYS A 19 -15.41 -0.45 -7.02
CA CYS A 19 -14.67 0.38 -8.00
C CYS A 19 -15.22 0.33 -9.43
N SER A 20 -16.11 -0.57 -9.81
CA SER A 20 -16.62 -0.66 -11.19
C SER A 20 -18.13 -0.60 -11.25
N SER A 21 -18.65 0.35 -11.96
CA SER A 21 -20.02 0.38 -12.44
C SER A 21 -20.01 -0.07 -13.90
N ASP A 22 -20.37 -1.32 -14.16
CA ASP A 22 -21.10 -1.67 -15.36
C ASP A 22 -21.53 -3.15 -15.32
N ASP A 23 -22.85 -3.30 -15.37
CA ASP A 23 -23.70 -4.40 -15.80
C ASP A 23 -24.17 -5.44 -14.76
N PRO A 24 -25.48 -5.48 -14.50
CA PRO A 24 -26.10 -6.48 -13.66
C PRO A 24 -26.63 -7.62 -14.54
N ASP A 25 -26.05 -8.78 -14.49
CA ASP A 25 -26.72 -10.07 -14.68
C ASP A 25 -25.75 -11.22 -14.93
N VAL A 26 -25.24 -11.84 -13.88
CA VAL A 26 -24.77 -13.21 -13.97
C VAL A 26 -25.18 -13.99 -12.72
N SER A 27 -26.19 -14.87 -12.90
CA SER A 27 -26.60 -15.84 -11.89
C SER A 27 -25.70 -17.09 -11.94
N PHE A 28 -25.19 -17.52 -10.78
CA PHE A 28 -24.39 -18.75 -10.67
C PHE A 28 -25.14 -19.87 -9.95
N GLU A 29 -25.21 -21.02 -10.60
CA GLU A 29 -25.63 -22.27 -9.98
C GLU A 29 -24.41 -23.02 -9.39
N SER A 30 -24.57 -23.50 -8.15
CA SER A 30 -23.57 -24.26 -7.41
C SER A 30 -23.61 -25.76 -7.72
N SER A 31 -22.47 -26.41 -7.93
CA SER A 31 -22.35 -27.86 -7.90
C SER A 31 -21.12 -28.32 -7.11
N ASP A 32 -21.33 -29.37 -6.33
CA ASP A 32 -20.63 -29.89 -5.16
C ASP A 32 -19.55 -30.94 -5.48
N LYS A 33 -18.50 -31.00 -4.62
CA LYS A 33 -17.61 -32.11 -4.21
C LYS A 33 -16.34 -32.51 -4.95
N GLY A 34 -15.28 -32.64 -4.15
CA GLY A 34 -14.11 -33.50 -4.39
C GLY A 34 -12.90 -33.22 -3.49
N ASP A 35 -12.59 -34.17 -2.62
CA ASP A 35 -11.47 -34.16 -1.65
C ASP A 35 -10.10 -34.27 -2.36
N ALA A 36 -9.09 -33.54 -1.88
CA ALA A 36 -7.70 -33.79 -2.24
C ALA A 36 -6.77 -33.66 -1.01
N VAL A 37 -5.96 -34.69 -0.88
CA VAL A 37 -4.94 -34.95 0.14
C VAL A 37 -3.72 -34.06 -0.12
N THR A 38 -3.19 -33.46 0.93
CA THR A 38 -1.93 -32.70 0.92
C THR A 38 -0.80 -33.58 1.43
N ASP A 39 0.20 -33.80 0.60
CA ASP A 39 1.53 -34.27 1.04
C ASP A 39 2.44 -33.05 1.25
N VAL A 40 2.89 -32.88 2.46
CA VAL A 40 3.87 -31.86 2.86
C VAL A 40 5.26 -32.44 2.59
N VAL A 41 6.05 -31.78 1.78
CA VAL A 41 7.48 -32.08 1.62
C VAL A 41 8.25 -31.20 2.61
N GLU A 42 8.73 -31.82 3.68
CA GLU A 42 9.70 -31.21 4.60
C GLU A 42 11.07 -31.13 3.91
N THR A 43 11.53 -29.91 3.67
CA THR A 43 12.91 -29.65 3.27
C THR A 43 13.71 -29.30 4.52
N THR A 44 14.50 -30.25 4.99
CA THR A 44 15.41 -30.05 6.12
C THR A 44 16.64 -29.29 5.62
N VAL A 45 16.76 -28.02 5.99
CA VAL A 45 18.01 -27.26 5.82
C VAL A 45 18.94 -27.63 6.98
N VAL A 46 20.07 -28.23 6.68
CA VAL A 46 21.13 -28.52 7.65
C VAL A 46 21.94 -27.25 7.84
N ALA A 47 21.84 -26.64 9.01
CA ALA A 47 22.73 -25.57 9.42
C ALA A 47 24.14 -26.12 9.64
N GLU A 48 25.12 -25.71 8.87
CA GLU A 48 26.53 -25.93 9.19
C GLU A 48 26.99 -24.90 10.21
N GLU A 49 27.53 -25.38 11.30
CA GLU A 49 28.15 -24.60 12.38
C GLU A 49 29.43 -23.90 11.88
N GLY A 50 29.51 -22.64 12.23
CA GLY A 50 30.60 -21.67 12.29
C GLY A 50 31.97 -22.03 11.72
N THR A 51 32.39 -21.22 10.75
CA THR A 51 33.80 -21.12 10.34
C THR A 51 34.52 -20.04 11.14
N GLU A 52 35.69 -20.36 11.67
CA GLU A 52 36.56 -19.44 12.39
C GLU A 52 37.07 -18.29 11.48
N SER A 53 37.01 -17.07 12.04
CA SER A 53 37.48 -15.83 11.42
C SER A 53 38.99 -15.84 11.15
N THR A 54 39.39 -15.41 9.95
CA THR A 54 40.77 -15.07 9.63
C THR A 54 40.96 -13.56 9.70
N GLU A 55 41.86 -13.12 10.59
CA GLU A 55 42.18 -11.70 10.82
C GLU A 55 43.01 -11.05 9.70
N VAL A 56 42.58 -9.88 9.21
CA VAL A 56 43.36 -8.98 8.32
C VAL A 56 44.02 -7.84 9.13
N PRO A 57 45.29 -7.48 8.97
CA PRO A 57 45.99 -6.50 9.81
C PRO A 57 45.62 -5.05 9.51
N ALA A 58 45.13 -4.31 10.53
CA ALA A 58 44.94 -2.86 10.49
C ALA A 58 46.20 -2.09 10.95
N PRO A 59 46.33 -0.79 10.62
CA PRO A 59 47.44 0.05 11.07
C PRO A 59 47.17 0.59 12.48
N ASN A 60 47.98 0.16 13.44
CA ASN A 60 48.27 0.77 14.75
C ASN A 60 47.08 0.97 15.71
N GLY A 61 46.67 -0.07 16.40
CA GLY A 61 45.79 -0.06 17.58
C GLY A 61 45.48 -1.48 18.01
N GLU A 62 45.22 -1.72 19.31
CA GLU A 62 44.59 -2.96 19.77
C GLU A 62 43.27 -3.12 19.02
N ARG A 63 43.06 -4.24 18.37
CA ARG A 63 41.83 -4.54 17.62
C ARG A 63 40.75 -4.97 18.54
N VAL A 64 39.56 -4.45 18.33
CA VAL A 64 38.35 -4.99 18.95
C VAL A 64 38.09 -6.37 18.36
N ALA A 65 38.07 -7.38 19.24
CA ALA A 65 37.64 -8.71 18.83
C ALA A 65 36.10 -8.75 18.83
N ALA A 66 35.55 -9.27 17.75
CA ALA A 66 34.11 -9.47 17.64
C ALA A 66 33.78 -10.79 16.93
N THR A 67 32.62 -11.32 17.21
CA THR A 67 32.05 -12.50 16.55
C THR A 67 30.89 -12.06 15.69
N LEU A 68 30.89 -12.51 14.45
CA LEU A 68 29.85 -12.24 13.45
C LEU A 68 29.12 -13.55 13.15
N THR A 69 27.80 -13.53 13.29
CA THR A 69 26.93 -14.68 13.01
C THR A 69 25.82 -14.25 12.06
N VAL A 70 25.58 -15.02 10.99
CA VAL A 70 24.55 -14.74 10.00
C VAL A 70 23.44 -15.79 10.13
N THR A 71 22.21 -15.32 10.30
CA THR A 71 21.02 -16.17 10.42
C THR A 71 20.05 -15.79 9.30
N PRO A 72 19.63 -16.72 8.42
CA PRO A 72 18.63 -16.44 7.39
C PRO A 72 17.35 -15.88 8.01
N SER A 73 16.68 -14.94 7.29
CA SER A 73 15.31 -14.57 7.63
C SER A 73 14.38 -15.78 7.46
N GLU A 74 13.40 -15.91 8.35
CA GLU A 74 12.40 -16.97 8.29
C GLU A 74 11.41 -16.75 7.14
N TYR A 75 11.21 -15.47 6.72
CA TYR A 75 10.15 -15.08 5.79
C TYR A 75 10.65 -14.67 4.41
N ILE A 76 11.84 -14.10 4.35
CA ILE A 76 12.39 -13.50 3.14
C ILE A 76 13.68 -14.20 2.77
N GLY A 77 13.65 -15.06 1.76
CA GLY A 77 14.81 -15.84 1.33
C GLY A 77 15.98 -15.02 0.78
N LEU A 78 15.79 -13.70 0.61
CA LEU A 78 16.80 -12.73 0.19
C LEU A 78 17.36 -11.88 1.34
N ALA A 79 17.00 -12.19 2.60
CA ALA A 79 17.38 -11.41 3.76
C ALA A 79 17.98 -12.28 4.86
N ALA A 80 18.80 -11.67 5.70
CA ALA A 80 19.42 -12.31 6.85
C ALA A 80 19.54 -11.35 8.04
N LEU A 81 19.64 -11.91 9.24
CA LEU A 81 20.03 -11.17 10.45
C LEU A 81 21.52 -11.41 10.70
N VAL A 82 22.28 -10.33 10.83
CA VAL A 82 23.70 -10.37 11.18
C VAL A 82 23.85 -9.94 12.63
N SER A 83 24.15 -10.92 13.51
CA SER A 83 24.44 -10.64 14.92
C SER A 83 25.93 -10.41 15.12
N VAL A 84 26.29 -9.27 15.71
CA VAL A 84 27.65 -8.89 16.07
C VAL A 84 27.77 -8.83 17.57
N VAL A 85 28.77 -9.55 18.13
CA VAL A 85 29.11 -9.49 19.56
C VAL A 85 30.57 -9.07 19.68
N ALA A 86 30.80 -7.87 20.20
CA ALA A 86 32.13 -7.26 20.36
C ALA A 86 32.57 -7.29 21.84
N GLU A 87 33.89 -7.17 22.09
CA GLU A 87 34.43 -7.12 23.47
C GLU A 87 34.21 -5.76 24.14
N GLU A 88 33.91 -4.72 23.37
CA GLU A 88 33.57 -3.39 23.87
C GLU A 88 32.45 -2.76 23.03
N SER A 89 31.88 -1.68 23.53
CA SER A 89 30.82 -0.96 22.80
C SER A 89 31.36 -0.33 21.52
N VAL A 90 30.73 -0.65 20.41
CA VAL A 90 31.05 -0.19 19.05
C VAL A 90 29.80 0.24 18.32
N GLN A 91 29.95 1.01 17.27
CA GLN A 91 28.99 1.13 16.18
C GLN A 91 29.48 0.24 15.03
N VAL A 92 28.58 -0.24 14.18
CA VAL A 92 28.90 -1.24 13.15
C VAL A 92 28.38 -0.78 11.78
N GLU A 93 29.23 -0.85 10.77
CA GLU A 93 28.85 -0.85 9.36
C GLU A 93 29.03 -2.26 8.79
N LEU A 94 28.09 -2.68 7.89
CA LEU A 94 28.26 -3.94 7.18
C LEU A 94 28.38 -3.69 5.68
N THR A 95 29.16 -4.56 5.03
CA THR A 95 29.22 -4.65 3.58
C THR A 95 29.04 -6.11 3.17
N ALA A 96 28.13 -6.38 2.23
CA ALA A 96 27.95 -7.69 1.65
C ALA A 96 28.20 -7.63 0.14
N VAL A 97 29.08 -8.47 -0.38
CA VAL A 97 29.56 -8.42 -1.77
C VAL A 97 29.32 -9.75 -2.47
N SER A 98 28.70 -9.70 -3.65
CA SER A 98 28.63 -10.82 -4.58
C SER A 98 28.91 -10.32 -6.01
N GLY A 99 30.08 -10.67 -6.53
CA GLY A 99 30.52 -10.17 -7.84
C GLY A 99 30.60 -8.64 -7.89
N GLU A 100 29.80 -8.01 -8.75
CA GLU A 100 29.71 -6.54 -8.85
C GLU A 100 28.59 -5.95 -7.99
N HIS A 101 27.74 -6.78 -7.38
CA HIS A 101 26.66 -6.32 -6.52
C HIS A 101 27.16 -6.14 -5.08
N VAL A 102 26.99 -4.94 -4.56
CA VAL A 102 27.39 -4.55 -3.21
C VAL A 102 26.17 -4.03 -2.46
N VAL A 103 25.95 -4.59 -1.28
CA VAL A 103 24.98 -4.08 -0.31
C VAL A 103 25.75 -3.40 0.81
N GLU A 104 25.53 -2.11 0.97
CA GLU A 104 26.09 -1.32 2.06
C GLU A 104 25.03 -1.10 3.13
N VAL A 105 25.31 -1.53 4.34
CA VAL A 105 24.48 -1.27 5.53
C VAL A 105 25.10 -0.11 6.27
N PRO A 106 24.38 1.00 6.44
CA PRO A 106 24.92 2.19 7.11
C PRO A 106 25.28 1.90 8.56
N ARG A 107 26.00 2.83 9.16
CA ARG A 107 26.45 2.73 10.54
C ARG A 107 25.26 2.67 11.49
N THR A 108 25.28 1.74 12.43
CA THR A 108 24.30 1.67 13.50
C THR A 108 24.38 2.91 14.39
N ALA A 109 23.24 3.51 14.76
CA ALA A 109 23.19 4.65 15.65
C ALA A 109 23.62 4.29 17.08
N ALA A 110 23.31 3.05 17.51
CA ALA A 110 23.61 2.58 18.86
C ALA A 110 25.09 2.23 19.04
N LEU A 111 25.71 2.73 20.12
CA LEU A 111 27.03 2.34 20.58
C LEU A 111 26.88 1.26 21.67
N THR A 112 26.99 -0.01 21.27
CA THR A 112 26.77 -1.19 22.16
C THR A 112 27.75 -2.31 21.83
N ASP A 113 27.87 -3.30 22.72
CA ASP A 113 28.68 -4.49 22.52
C ASP A 113 27.95 -5.61 21.75
N THR A 114 26.64 -5.44 21.51
CA THR A 114 25.82 -6.39 20.76
C THR A 114 24.94 -5.66 19.78
N HIS A 115 24.91 -6.15 18.53
CA HIS A 115 24.08 -5.64 17.47
C HIS A 115 23.37 -6.80 16.77
N ASP A 116 22.10 -6.60 16.44
CA ASP A 116 21.31 -7.43 15.55
C ASP A 116 20.93 -6.58 14.34
N ILE A 117 21.62 -6.78 13.22
CA ILE A 117 21.57 -5.92 12.03
C ILE A 117 20.87 -6.67 10.91
N PRO A 118 19.74 -6.18 10.40
CA PRO A 118 19.13 -6.76 9.21
C PRO A 118 20.02 -6.52 7.99
N LEU A 119 20.25 -7.56 7.20
CA LEU A 119 20.94 -7.50 5.91
C LEU A 119 19.92 -7.79 4.82
N VAL A 120 19.54 -6.77 4.07
CA VAL A 120 18.52 -6.78 3.01
C VAL A 120 19.05 -6.08 1.76
N GLY A 121 18.39 -6.27 0.63
CA GLY A 121 18.87 -5.71 -0.64
C GLY A 121 19.71 -6.69 -1.47
N MET A 122 19.79 -7.94 -1.07
CA MET A 122 20.52 -8.99 -1.76
C MET A 122 19.69 -9.61 -2.90
N ARG A 123 20.35 -10.00 -4.00
CA ARG A 123 19.74 -10.68 -5.16
C ARG A 123 19.66 -12.18 -4.95
N ALA A 124 18.73 -12.82 -5.65
CA ALA A 124 18.47 -14.26 -5.54
C ALA A 124 19.63 -15.12 -6.07
N GLU A 125 19.79 -16.31 -5.49
CA GLU A 125 20.78 -17.32 -5.90
C GLU A 125 22.22 -16.82 -5.94
N GLN A 126 22.55 -15.88 -5.06
CA GLN A 126 23.90 -15.30 -4.93
C GLN A 126 24.52 -15.65 -3.59
N THR A 127 25.82 -15.87 -3.58
CA THR A 127 26.62 -15.99 -2.34
C THR A 127 27.31 -14.66 -2.07
N TYR A 128 27.04 -14.10 -0.91
CA TYR A 128 27.61 -12.84 -0.44
C TYR A 128 28.69 -13.09 0.59
N GLU A 129 29.84 -12.42 0.40
CA GLU A 129 30.88 -12.30 1.42
C GLU A 129 30.53 -11.08 2.29
N ILE A 130 30.39 -11.29 3.60
CA ILE A 130 29.93 -10.28 4.56
C ILE A 130 31.12 -9.85 5.42
N SER A 131 31.35 -8.54 5.48
CA SER A 131 32.33 -7.89 6.34
C SER A 131 31.72 -6.86 7.25
N ALA A 132 32.33 -6.61 8.40
CA ALA A 132 31.92 -5.59 9.36
C ALA A 132 33.08 -4.67 9.67
N GLU A 133 32.82 -3.37 9.77
CA GLU A 133 33.74 -2.37 10.30
C GLU A 133 33.18 -1.79 11.61
N TYR A 134 34.07 -1.61 12.60
CA TYR A 134 33.71 -1.19 13.96
C TYR A 134 34.20 0.21 14.24
N PHE A 135 33.37 1.05 14.85
CA PHE A 135 33.66 2.44 15.13
C PHE A 135 33.47 2.72 16.63
N ASN A 136 34.31 3.62 17.16
CA ASN A 136 34.17 4.13 18.51
C ASN A 136 33.23 5.35 18.56
N GLU A 137 32.94 5.87 19.76
CA GLU A 137 32.11 7.05 20.00
C GLU A 137 32.59 8.32 19.24
N SER A 138 33.87 8.39 18.85
CA SER A 138 34.43 9.49 18.09
C SER A 138 34.26 9.31 16.57
N GLY A 139 33.73 8.17 16.14
CA GLY A 139 33.59 7.82 14.72
C GLY A 139 34.90 7.29 14.08
N ASP A 140 35.92 7.00 14.88
CA ASP A 140 37.16 6.40 14.38
C ASP A 140 36.98 4.89 14.21
N SER A 141 37.46 4.35 13.08
CA SER A 141 37.50 2.91 12.85
C SER A 141 38.53 2.23 13.79
N ILE A 142 38.06 1.26 14.58
CA ILE A 142 38.82 0.56 15.61
C ILE A 142 38.97 -0.93 15.35
N GLY A 143 38.38 -1.46 14.29
CA GLY A 143 38.48 -2.86 13.91
C GLY A 143 37.60 -3.21 12.72
N ALA A 144 37.86 -4.40 12.19
CA ALA A 144 37.04 -4.99 11.15
C ALA A 144 37.03 -6.52 11.29
N ALA A 145 35.97 -7.16 10.87
CA ALA A 145 35.89 -8.61 10.72
C ALA A 145 35.41 -8.96 9.32
N ASP A 146 36.09 -9.94 8.73
CA ASP A 146 35.73 -10.55 7.46
C ASP A 146 35.31 -12.01 7.68
N GLY A 147 34.62 -12.59 6.70
CA GLY A 147 34.53 -14.02 6.54
C GLY A 147 33.24 -14.70 6.99
N ALA A 148 32.14 -13.96 7.09
CA ALA A 148 30.83 -14.60 7.07
C ALA A 148 30.34 -14.67 5.60
N GLU A 149 29.69 -15.77 5.27
CA GLU A 149 29.08 -15.98 3.95
C GLU A 149 27.57 -16.24 4.13
N PHE A 150 26.79 -15.73 3.20
CA PHE A 150 25.36 -16.02 3.11
C PHE A 150 24.98 -16.28 1.67
N THR A 151 24.20 -17.33 1.43
CA THR A 151 23.65 -17.65 0.11
C THR A 151 22.15 -17.46 0.12
N THR A 152 21.66 -16.55 -0.73
CA THR A 152 20.24 -16.25 -0.89
C THR A 152 19.50 -17.39 -1.61
N SER A 153 18.22 -17.52 -1.33
CA SER A 153 17.33 -18.47 -2.01
C SER A 153 17.01 -18.05 -3.44
N ALA A 154 16.52 -19.00 -4.25
CA ALA A 154 15.87 -18.68 -5.50
C ALA A 154 14.56 -17.91 -5.26
N LEU A 155 14.20 -17.05 -6.22
CA LEU A 155 12.88 -16.43 -6.23
C LEU A 155 11.78 -17.47 -6.49
N PRO A 156 10.59 -17.29 -5.92
CA PRO A 156 9.43 -18.06 -6.31
C PRO A 156 9.16 -17.95 -7.82
N PRO A 157 8.72 -19.03 -8.49
CA PRO A 157 8.61 -19.05 -9.97
C PRO A 157 7.68 -18.00 -10.58
N TRP A 158 6.73 -17.48 -9.80
CA TRP A 158 5.76 -16.47 -10.28
C TRP A 158 6.32 -15.05 -10.32
N PHE A 159 7.56 -14.81 -9.85
CA PHE A 159 8.20 -13.50 -9.90
C PHE A 159 8.76 -13.10 -11.27
N GLU A 160 8.65 -13.95 -12.26
CA GLU A 160 9.04 -13.66 -13.66
C GLU A 160 7.94 -12.93 -14.47
N ALA A 161 6.85 -12.54 -13.83
CA ALA A 161 5.65 -12.02 -14.49
C ALA A 161 5.74 -10.54 -14.90
N HIS A 162 6.93 -9.98 -15.10
CA HIS A 162 7.14 -8.57 -15.44
C HIS A 162 8.24 -8.34 -16.48
N GLU A 163 8.23 -7.15 -17.07
CA GLU A 163 9.31 -6.60 -17.90
C GLU A 163 9.72 -5.24 -17.33
N LEU A 164 11.02 -4.99 -17.22
CA LEU A 164 11.56 -3.78 -16.64
C LEU A 164 12.57 -3.11 -17.59
N THR A 165 12.43 -1.78 -17.77
CA THR A 165 13.36 -0.95 -18.55
C THR A 165 13.81 0.23 -17.70
N ILE A 166 15.11 0.48 -17.62
CA ILE A 166 15.70 1.52 -16.77
C ILE A 166 16.76 2.32 -17.51
N ASP A 167 16.69 3.65 -17.45
CA ASP A 167 17.78 4.58 -17.68
C ASP A 167 18.43 4.94 -16.33
N LYS A 168 19.47 4.21 -15.96
CA LYS A 168 20.10 4.29 -14.64
C LYS A 168 20.71 5.65 -14.30
N ASP A 169 21.01 6.46 -15.30
CA ASP A 169 21.62 7.77 -15.10
C ASP A 169 20.58 8.85 -14.73
N ARG A 170 19.31 8.59 -15.00
CA ARG A 170 18.22 9.56 -14.84
C ARG A 170 17.11 9.12 -13.90
N ALA A 171 16.96 7.81 -13.67
CA ALA A 171 16.01 7.27 -12.70
C ALA A 171 16.46 7.61 -11.27
N ALA A 172 15.50 7.84 -10.38
CA ALA A 172 15.77 8.06 -8.97
C ALA A 172 16.48 6.84 -8.36
N PRO A 173 17.48 7.05 -7.51
CA PRO A 173 18.11 5.95 -6.80
C PRO A 173 17.14 5.30 -5.81
N GLY A 174 17.51 4.10 -5.34
CA GLY A 174 16.75 3.38 -4.33
C GLY A 174 16.06 2.13 -4.86
N TYR A 175 14.97 1.76 -4.20
CA TYR A 175 14.24 0.53 -4.50
C TYR A 175 12.78 0.87 -4.79
N THR A 176 12.23 0.26 -5.85
CA THR A 176 10.78 0.39 -6.14
C THR A 176 10.07 -0.82 -5.59
N ILE A 177 9.20 -0.60 -4.60
CA ILE A 177 8.34 -1.64 -4.04
C ILE A 177 7.03 -1.62 -4.84
N VAL A 178 6.64 -2.77 -5.34
CA VAL A 178 5.43 -2.96 -6.17
C VAL A 178 4.63 -4.10 -5.57
N GLU A 179 3.35 -3.87 -5.43
CA GLU A 179 2.40 -4.91 -5.10
C GLU A 179 2.01 -5.68 -6.37
N PHE A 180 2.12 -7.00 -6.35
CA PHE A 180 1.62 -7.86 -7.42
C PHE A 180 0.46 -8.70 -6.92
N ASP A 181 -0.75 -8.26 -7.25
CA ASP A 181 -1.95 -9.06 -7.08
C ASP A 181 -2.16 -9.95 -8.30
N THR A 182 -2.07 -11.25 -8.08
CA THR A 182 -2.26 -12.24 -9.13
C THR A 182 -3.70 -12.73 -9.11
N LEU A 183 -4.49 -12.31 -10.09
CA LEU A 183 -5.87 -12.78 -10.23
C LEU A 183 -5.97 -14.08 -11.03
N GLY A 184 -5.03 -14.35 -11.90
CA GLY A 184 -4.87 -15.62 -12.56
C GLY A 184 -3.75 -16.42 -11.89
N ILE A 185 -4.09 -17.41 -11.09
CA ILE A 185 -3.10 -18.20 -10.36
C ILE A 185 -2.59 -19.31 -11.26
N PRO A 186 -1.26 -19.37 -11.57
CA PRO A 186 -0.67 -20.53 -12.19
C PRO A 186 -1.00 -21.80 -11.40
N ASP A 187 -1.20 -22.92 -12.07
CA ASP A 187 -1.53 -24.21 -11.43
C ASP A 187 -0.51 -24.51 -10.31
N GLY A 188 -0.98 -24.51 -9.06
CA GLY A 188 -0.18 -24.85 -7.88
C GLY A 188 0.41 -23.68 -7.09
N ALA A 189 0.30 -22.43 -7.55
CA ALA A 189 0.64 -21.28 -6.73
C ALA A 189 -0.46 -21.04 -5.67
N PRO A 190 -0.12 -20.64 -4.43
CA PRO A 190 -1.11 -20.14 -3.51
C PRO A 190 -1.74 -18.86 -4.08
N SER A 191 -3.00 -18.59 -3.75
CA SER A 191 -3.59 -17.27 -3.97
C SER A 191 -2.96 -16.30 -2.98
N SER A 192 -1.80 -15.84 -3.30
CA SER A 192 -1.00 -14.96 -2.45
C SER A 192 -0.68 -13.71 -3.23
N GLN A 193 -0.60 -12.63 -2.53
CA GLN A 193 -0.11 -11.38 -3.06
C GLN A 193 1.30 -11.15 -2.57
N HIS A 194 2.06 -10.49 -3.42
CA HIS A 194 3.47 -10.29 -3.19
C HIS A 194 3.77 -8.81 -3.30
N LEU A 195 4.46 -8.27 -2.29
CA LEU A 195 5.25 -7.07 -2.47
C LEU A 195 6.60 -7.50 -3.01
N MET A 196 7.10 -6.83 -4.02
CA MET A 196 8.43 -7.04 -4.58
C MET A 196 9.16 -5.72 -4.66
N ALA A 197 10.39 -5.67 -4.17
CA ALA A 197 11.27 -4.53 -4.32
C ALA A 197 12.32 -4.79 -5.39
N PHE A 198 12.41 -3.87 -6.33
CA PHE A 198 13.37 -3.89 -7.43
C PHE A 198 14.50 -2.90 -7.18
N ASP A 199 15.73 -3.32 -7.41
CA ASP A 199 16.89 -2.41 -7.40
C ASP A 199 17.02 -1.63 -8.72
N ASN A 200 17.96 -0.69 -8.78
CA ASN A 200 18.26 0.09 -9.98
C ASN A 200 18.86 -0.71 -11.16
N ALA A 201 19.03 -2.02 -11.01
CA ALA A 201 19.34 -2.92 -12.11
C ALA A 201 18.13 -3.70 -12.61
N GLY A 202 17.00 -3.60 -11.93
CA GLY A 202 15.79 -4.32 -12.25
C GLY A 202 15.69 -5.72 -11.64
N GLU A 203 16.57 -6.00 -10.67
CA GLU A 203 16.57 -7.29 -9.98
C GLU A 203 15.73 -7.21 -8.70
N VAL A 204 15.00 -8.28 -8.41
CA VAL A 204 14.27 -8.39 -7.14
C VAL A 204 15.26 -8.60 -6.01
N VAL A 205 15.23 -7.71 -5.02
CA VAL A 205 16.15 -7.72 -3.87
C VAL A 205 15.45 -7.89 -2.52
N TRP A 206 14.14 -7.82 -2.53
CA TRP A 206 13.30 -8.04 -1.35
C TRP A 206 11.90 -8.45 -1.81
N TYR A 207 11.19 -9.22 -1.00
CA TYR A 207 9.78 -9.53 -1.21
C TYR A 207 9.10 -9.87 0.11
N TYR A 208 7.80 -9.61 0.16
CA TYR A 208 6.93 -10.08 1.24
C TYR A 208 5.73 -10.80 0.65
N THR A 209 5.38 -11.95 1.21
CA THR A 209 4.28 -12.78 0.72
C THR A 209 3.15 -12.81 1.74
N ASN A 210 1.93 -12.51 1.32
CA ASN A 210 0.73 -12.62 2.12
C ASN A 210 -0.33 -13.49 1.42
N THR A 211 -1.23 -14.09 2.17
CA THR A 211 -2.33 -14.91 1.64
C THR A 211 -3.61 -14.14 1.35
N GLY A 212 -3.66 -12.87 1.65
CA GLY A 212 -4.74 -11.93 1.33
C GLY A 212 -4.24 -10.82 0.44
N SER A 213 -5.16 -10.02 -0.09
CA SER A 213 -4.81 -8.82 -0.82
C SER A 213 -4.04 -7.85 0.06
N LEU A 214 -2.95 -7.33 -0.46
CA LEU A 214 -2.21 -6.22 0.13
C LEU A 214 -2.66 -4.94 -0.59
N ALA A 215 -2.67 -3.83 0.11
CA ALA A 215 -2.89 -2.54 -0.48
C ALA A 215 -2.16 -1.48 0.34
N GLY A 216 -1.51 -0.54 -0.35
CA GLY A 216 -0.77 0.54 0.26
C GLY A 216 0.33 0.07 1.20
N ILE A 217 1.57 0.24 0.81
CA ILE A 217 2.73 0.03 1.67
C ILE A 217 3.31 1.39 2.00
N GLU A 218 3.53 1.65 3.29
CA GLU A 218 4.05 2.92 3.78
C GLU A 218 5.25 2.69 4.68
N ALA A 219 6.36 3.38 4.40
CA ALA A 219 7.51 3.37 5.29
C ALA A 219 7.22 4.16 6.57
N THR A 220 7.47 3.56 7.73
CA THR A 220 7.20 4.22 9.02
C THR A 220 8.43 4.93 9.57
N PRO A 221 8.27 5.96 10.41
CA PRO A 221 9.41 6.57 11.10
C PRO A 221 10.23 5.61 11.98
N ALA A 222 9.69 4.45 12.30
CA ALA A 222 10.35 3.42 13.11
C ALA A 222 11.27 2.48 12.30
N GLY A 223 11.34 2.63 10.97
CA GLY A 223 12.15 1.74 10.12
C GLY A 223 11.44 0.45 9.72
N THR A 224 10.12 0.45 9.74
CA THR A 224 9.24 -0.65 9.39
C THR A 224 8.31 -0.26 8.25
N PHE A 225 7.44 -1.17 7.82
CA PHE A 225 6.43 -0.89 6.82
C PHE A 225 5.04 -1.16 7.38
N ASN A 226 4.13 -0.18 7.27
CA ASN A 226 2.71 -0.41 7.39
C ASN A 226 2.16 -0.91 6.06
N MET A 227 1.21 -1.83 6.12
CA MET A 227 0.46 -2.29 4.95
C MET A 227 -0.98 -2.60 5.35
N PHE A 228 -1.90 -2.18 4.51
CA PHE A 228 -3.28 -2.62 4.59
C PHE A 228 -3.40 -4.01 3.96
N TYR A 229 -4.00 -4.99 4.65
CA TYR A 229 -4.26 -6.29 4.09
C TYR A 229 -5.76 -6.61 4.11
N TRP A 230 -6.29 -6.67 2.92
CA TRP A 230 -7.71 -6.91 2.72
C TRP A 230 -8.13 -8.34 3.07
N PRO A 231 -9.29 -8.56 3.72
CA PRO A 231 -10.25 -7.55 4.21
C PRO A 231 -10.08 -7.24 5.71
N PHE A 232 -8.93 -7.40 6.31
CA PHE A 232 -8.83 -7.74 7.72
C PHE A 232 -8.14 -6.73 8.59
N GLY A 233 -7.30 -5.85 8.07
CA GLY A 233 -6.64 -4.94 8.98
C GLY A 233 -5.43 -4.24 8.41
N ILE A 234 -4.62 -3.72 9.33
CA ILE A 234 -3.33 -3.10 9.06
C ILE A 234 -2.27 -3.94 9.76
N ARG A 235 -1.18 -4.19 9.05
CA ARG A 235 -0.03 -4.92 9.57
C ARG A 235 1.21 -4.05 9.43
N GLU A 236 2.01 -4.00 10.49
CA GLU A 236 3.34 -3.43 10.48
C GLU A 236 4.35 -4.57 10.47
N VAL A 237 5.29 -4.53 9.53
CA VAL A 237 6.36 -5.53 9.38
C VAL A 237 7.72 -4.85 9.34
N ASP A 238 8.74 -5.53 9.87
CA ASP A 238 10.13 -5.11 9.70
C ASP A 238 10.69 -5.57 8.34
N VAL A 239 11.88 -5.12 8.00
CA VAL A 239 12.55 -5.45 6.74
C VAL A 239 12.95 -6.94 6.62
N LEU A 240 12.90 -7.71 7.70
CA LEU A 240 13.07 -9.16 7.69
C LEU A 240 11.75 -9.92 7.53
N GLY A 241 10.60 -9.20 7.46
CA GLY A 241 9.27 -9.77 7.32
C GLY A 241 8.61 -10.18 8.63
N ASN A 242 9.21 -9.87 9.78
CA ASN A 242 8.57 -10.13 11.07
C ASN A 242 7.41 -9.16 11.29
N VAL A 243 6.29 -9.68 11.80
CA VAL A 243 5.14 -8.85 12.15
C VAL A 243 5.42 -8.15 13.48
N VAL A 244 5.47 -6.82 13.43
CA VAL A 244 5.68 -5.95 14.60
C VAL A 244 4.35 -5.62 15.26
N ASN A 245 3.37 -5.18 14.48
CA ASN A 245 2.02 -4.89 14.91
C ASN A 245 0.99 -5.47 13.94
N ASN A 246 -0.20 -5.75 14.46
CA ASN A 246 -1.31 -6.29 13.67
C ASN A 246 -2.62 -5.74 14.23
N TRP A 247 -3.20 -4.74 13.58
CA TRP A 247 -4.43 -4.09 14.01
C TRP A 247 -5.62 -4.59 13.20
N ARG A 248 -6.71 -4.87 13.91
CA ARG A 248 -7.95 -5.38 13.29
C ARG A 248 -9.16 -4.60 13.76
N PRO A 249 -10.12 -4.30 12.88
CA PRO A 249 -11.34 -3.65 13.28
C PRO A 249 -12.23 -4.62 14.03
N GLN A 250 -12.78 -4.19 15.14
CA GLN A 250 -13.81 -4.89 15.89
C GLN A 250 -14.73 -3.87 16.54
N PRO A 251 -15.91 -3.63 15.99
CA PRO A 251 -16.87 -2.70 16.58
C PRO A 251 -17.21 -3.08 18.03
N ALA A 252 -17.30 -2.08 18.91
CA ALA A 252 -17.68 -2.27 20.30
C ALA A 252 -19.06 -2.96 20.38
N GLY A 253 -19.17 -3.96 21.24
CA GLY A 253 -20.43 -4.67 21.42
C GLY A 253 -20.70 -5.77 20.39
N THR A 254 -19.73 -6.18 19.57
CA THR A 254 -19.90 -7.27 18.59
C THR A 254 -20.17 -8.64 19.20
N THR A 255 -20.13 -8.78 20.52
CA THR A 255 -20.66 -9.93 21.25
C THR A 255 -22.16 -9.81 21.50
N GLY A 256 -22.94 -9.37 20.50
CA GLY A 256 -24.39 -9.30 20.55
C GLY A 256 -25.01 -7.90 20.57
N ASP A 257 -24.21 -6.86 20.65
CA ASP A 257 -24.66 -5.47 20.50
C ASP A 257 -24.15 -4.86 19.20
N THR A 258 -24.89 -3.98 18.68
CA THR A 258 -24.77 -3.38 17.37
C THR A 258 -24.06 -2.04 17.44
N VAL A 259 -23.10 -1.78 16.57
CA VAL A 259 -22.55 -0.43 16.39
C VAL A 259 -23.63 0.51 15.83
N ASN A 260 -24.45 0.08 15.03
CA ASN A 260 -25.77 0.61 14.68
C ASN A 260 -26.72 -0.53 14.80
N ASN A 261 -27.78 -0.46 15.57
CA ASN A 261 -28.70 -1.54 15.90
C ASN A 261 -29.06 -2.51 14.76
N GLU A 262 -28.57 -2.34 13.59
CA GLU A 262 -28.88 -3.08 12.37
C GLU A 262 -27.65 -3.72 11.71
N LEU A 263 -26.44 -3.34 12.10
CA LEU A 263 -25.22 -3.78 11.41
C LEU A 263 -24.57 -5.02 11.98
N VAL A 264 -25.06 -5.54 13.10
CA VAL A 264 -24.35 -6.59 13.79
C VAL A 264 -25.03 -7.92 13.65
N VAL A 265 -24.25 -8.81 13.13
CA VAL A 265 -24.50 -10.25 13.19
C VAL A 265 -24.45 -10.65 14.65
N ALA A 266 -25.60 -11.08 15.19
CA ALA A 266 -25.69 -11.59 16.54
C ALA A 266 -24.68 -12.73 16.77
N GLU A 267 -23.95 -12.67 17.88
CA GLU A 267 -23.00 -13.67 18.32
C GLU A 267 -21.85 -13.94 17.33
N VAL A 268 -21.00 -12.96 17.11
CA VAL A 268 -19.70 -13.22 16.49
C VAL A 268 -18.74 -13.61 17.59
N ASP A 269 -18.19 -14.82 17.49
CA ASP A 269 -16.98 -15.19 18.21
C ASP A 269 -15.96 -14.05 17.99
N PRO A 270 -15.43 -13.38 19.04
CA PRO A 270 -14.45 -12.31 18.86
C PRO A 270 -13.20 -12.75 18.09
N ASP A 271 -13.00 -14.05 17.93
CA ASP A 271 -11.99 -14.64 17.07
C ASP A 271 -12.48 -14.83 15.61
N GLN A 272 -13.71 -14.39 15.26
CA GLN A 272 -14.31 -14.59 13.94
C GLN A 272 -15.23 -13.42 13.56
N VAL A 273 -14.66 -12.25 13.33
CA VAL A 273 -15.37 -11.16 12.64
C VAL A 273 -15.61 -11.57 11.19
N ARG A 274 -16.81 -11.40 10.68
CA ARG A 274 -17.14 -11.76 9.28
C ARG A 274 -17.52 -10.52 8.51
N PHE A 275 -16.92 -10.39 7.33
CA PHE A 275 -17.38 -9.44 6.33
C PHE A 275 -18.57 -10.00 5.54
N GLN A 276 -19.27 -9.12 4.86
CA GLN A 276 -20.29 -9.51 3.88
C GLN A 276 -19.63 -10.44 2.85
N GLY A 277 -20.19 -11.60 2.64
CA GLY A 277 -19.55 -12.65 1.82
C GLY A 277 -18.99 -13.84 2.59
N GLY A 278 -19.04 -13.80 3.93
CA GLY A 278 -18.78 -14.98 4.77
C GLY A 278 -17.33 -15.38 4.95
N LEU A 279 -16.40 -14.51 4.55
CA LEU A 279 -15.01 -14.71 4.89
C LEU A 279 -14.80 -14.38 6.37
N PRO A 280 -14.28 -15.30 7.18
CA PRO A 280 -13.94 -14.99 8.56
C PRO A 280 -12.78 -14.00 8.56
N ALA A 281 -12.87 -12.96 9.37
CA ALA A 281 -11.69 -12.23 9.82
C ALA A 281 -10.91 -13.19 10.71
N LEU A 282 -9.83 -13.70 10.19
CA LEU A 282 -9.17 -14.85 10.77
C LEU A 282 -8.09 -14.40 11.74
N LYS A 283 -7.96 -15.12 12.84
CA LYS A 283 -6.66 -15.49 13.34
C LYS A 283 -5.93 -16.23 12.23
N GLY A 284 -5.09 -15.52 11.48
CA GLY A 284 -4.39 -16.09 10.35
C GLY A 284 -5.32 -16.79 9.34
N ASN A 285 -5.28 -16.45 8.09
CA ASN A 285 -5.83 -17.32 7.06
C ASN A 285 -5.10 -18.67 7.10
N PRO A 286 -5.76 -19.79 6.82
CA PRO A 286 -5.03 -21.03 6.56
C PRO A 286 -4.05 -20.79 5.41
N GLY A 287 -2.76 -20.72 5.72
CA GLY A 287 -1.71 -20.36 4.77
C GLY A 287 -1.16 -18.94 4.94
N ASP A 288 -1.71 -18.14 5.85
CA ASP A 288 -1.02 -16.93 6.31
C ASP A 288 0.34 -17.35 6.90
N PRO A 289 1.46 -16.83 6.41
CA PRO A 289 2.77 -17.06 7.01
C PRO A 289 2.90 -16.42 8.40
N ASP A 290 1.79 -16.00 9.01
CA ASP A 290 1.74 -15.45 10.36
C ASP A 290 2.23 -16.52 11.35
N PRO A 291 3.50 -16.53 11.66
CA PRO A 291 4.18 -17.68 12.24
C PRO A 291 4.03 -17.74 13.74
N ALA A 292 3.75 -16.62 14.34
CA ALA A 292 3.44 -16.54 15.75
C ALA A 292 2.06 -15.89 15.87
N PRO A 293 1.29 -16.21 16.90
CA PRO A 293 0.11 -15.44 17.22
C PRO A 293 0.58 -14.07 17.73
N VAL A 294 1.03 -13.20 16.81
CA VAL A 294 1.08 -11.77 17.11
C VAL A 294 -0.35 -11.42 17.41
N ARG A 295 -0.62 -11.14 18.66
CA ARG A 295 -1.93 -10.80 19.14
C ARG A 295 -2.44 -9.64 18.32
N ALA A 296 -3.54 -9.81 17.59
CA ALA A 296 -4.20 -8.71 16.94
C ALA A 296 -4.70 -7.74 18.02
N ASP A 297 -4.33 -6.48 17.92
CA ASP A 297 -4.92 -5.43 18.70
C ASP A 297 -6.22 -4.99 18.02
N TRP A 298 -7.32 -5.15 18.75
CA TRP A 298 -8.65 -4.86 18.24
C TRP A 298 -8.98 -3.39 18.44
N ILE A 299 -9.42 -2.75 17.36
CA ILE A 299 -9.79 -1.34 17.33
C ILE A 299 -11.29 -1.22 17.13
N ASP A 300 -11.94 -0.37 17.92
CA ASP A 300 -13.39 -0.15 17.90
C ASP A 300 -13.83 0.63 16.66
N LEU A 301 -13.84 -0.06 15.52
CA LEU A 301 -14.22 0.47 14.21
C LEU A 301 -14.99 -0.59 13.42
N ILE A 302 -15.79 -0.16 12.44
CA ILE A 302 -16.55 -1.05 11.57
C ILE A 302 -15.63 -1.83 10.63
N GLY A 303 -14.61 -1.18 10.09
CA GLY A 303 -13.65 -1.76 9.17
C GLY A 303 -12.44 -0.87 9.01
N PHE A 304 -11.42 -1.37 8.32
CA PHE A 304 -10.36 -0.58 7.72
C PHE A 304 -10.43 -0.73 6.22
N HIS A 305 -10.02 0.29 5.47
CA HIS A 305 -9.88 0.20 4.03
C HIS A 305 -8.87 1.20 3.48
N HIS A 306 -8.31 0.87 2.34
CA HIS A 306 -7.49 1.66 1.42
C HIS A 306 -6.18 2.21 1.96
N GLU A 307 -6.09 2.70 3.21
CA GLU A 307 -4.93 3.47 3.67
C GLU A 307 -4.44 3.08 5.07
N SER A 308 -3.12 3.20 5.29
CA SER A 308 -2.47 3.01 6.59
C SER A 308 -1.29 3.98 6.78
N TRP A 309 -1.57 5.26 6.76
CA TRP A 309 -0.58 6.33 6.81
C TRP A 309 0.10 6.43 8.18
N PRO A 310 1.46 6.35 8.27
CA PRO A 310 2.18 6.52 9.53
C PRO A 310 2.30 8.00 9.90
N MET A 311 1.83 8.34 11.09
CA MET A 311 1.89 9.71 11.61
C MET A 311 3.26 10.02 12.23
N PRO A 312 3.75 11.28 12.17
CA PRO A 312 5.02 11.67 12.80
C PRO A 312 5.08 11.45 14.32
N ASN A 313 3.92 11.39 14.98
CA ASN A 313 3.81 11.10 16.43
C ASN A 313 3.83 9.60 16.75
N GLY A 314 3.97 8.73 15.75
CA GLY A 314 3.94 7.27 15.88
C GLY A 314 2.54 6.65 15.88
N ASN A 315 1.48 7.46 15.71
CA ASN A 315 0.12 6.95 15.49
C ASN A 315 -0.05 6.49 14.04
N VAL A 316 -1.15 5.81 13.79
CA VAL A 316 -1.58 5.42 12.44
C VAL A 316 -2.85 6.17 12.08
N LEU A 317 -2.86 6.75 10.87
CA LEU A 317 -4.03 7.34 10.26
C LEU A 317 -4.57 6.38 9.20
N THR A 318 -5.87 6.10 9.23
CA THR A 318 -6.51 5.15 8.31
C THR A 318 -7.92 5.61 7.95
N LEU A 319 -8.53 4.91 7.01
CA LEU A 319 -9.94 5.06 6.67
C LEU A 319 -10.79 3.97 7.32
N SER A 320 -11.98 4.37 7.74
CA SER A 320 -13.05 3.50 8.19
C SER A 320 -14.38 4.07 7.70
N THR A 321 -15.50 3.45 8.07
CA THR A 321 -16.82 3.86 7.61
C THR A 321 -17.79 4.11 8.74
N THR A 322 -18.77 4.97 8.47
CA THR A 322 -19.99 5.14 9.27
C THR A 322 -21.22 4.91 8.40
N VAL A 323 -22.36 4.61 9.03
CA VAL A 323 -23.60 4.35 8.32
C VAL A 323 -24.66 5.35 8.72
N HIS A 324 -25.26 6.01 7.75
CA HIS A 324 -26.25 7.07 7.95
C HIS A 324 -27.59 6.70 7.34
N GLU A 325 -28.65 6.85 8.13
CA GLU A 325 -30.02 6.62 7.68
C GLU A 325 -30.47 7.75 6.76
N LEU A 326 -30.86 7.43 5.53
CA LEU A 326 -31.45 8.37 4.60
C LEU A 326 -32.97 8.51 4.84
N THR A 327 -33.47 9.71 4.67
CA THR A 327 -34.91 9.95 4.66
C THR A 327 -35.58 9.28 3.46
N PRO A 328 -36.88 8.92 3.52
CA PRO A 328 -37.57 8.39 2.36
C PRO A 328 -37.57 9.33 1.14
N GLU A 329 -37.49 10.64 1.36
CA GLU A 329 -37.41 11.65 0.30
C GLU A 329 -36.05 11.61 -0.39
N GLN A 330 -34.94 11.53 0.39
CA GLN A 330 -33.58 11.39 -0.13
C GLN A 330 -33.45 10.11 -0.96
N ARG A 331 -33.85 8.95 -0.41
CA ARG A 331 -33.81 7.68 -1.15
C ARG A 331 -34.54 7.75 -2.48
N THR A 332 -35.75 8.30 -2.50
CA THR A 332 -36.54 8.43 -3.73
C THR A 332 -35.91 9.43 -4.70
N THR A 333 -35.27 10.47 -4.19
CA THR A 333 -34.60 11.48 -5.01
C THR A 333 -33.34 10.92 -5.66
N PHE A 334 -32.51 10.24 -4.87
CA PHE A 334 -31.24 9.71 -5.34
C PHE A 334 -31.42 8.47 -6.20
N CYS A 335 -32.23 7.51 -5.75
CA CYS A 335 -32.41 6.22 -6.40
C CYS A 335 -33.91 5.93 -6.62
N PRO A 336 -34.55 6.59 -7.60
CA PRO A 336 -35.99 6.52 -7.81
C PRO A 336 -36.49 5.13 -8.22
N ASP A 337 -35.62 4.28 -8.73
CA ASP A 337 -35.94 2.93 -9.20
C ASP A 337 -35.67 1.85 -8.13
N ASP A 338 -35.14 2.23 -6.96
CA ASP A 338 -34.88 1.31 -5.84
C ASP A 338 -36.00 1.36 -4.81
N ASP A 339 -36.84 0.32 -4.79
CA ASP A 339 -37.97 0.21 -3.86
C ASP A 339 -37.52 -0.22 -2.43
N ALA A 340 -36.30 -0.73 -2.27
CA ALA A 340 -35.81 -1.20 -0.97
C ALA A 340 -35.23 -0.03 -0.15
N PRO A 341 -35.53 0.05 1.17
CA PRO A 341 -34.86 1.03 2.01
C PRO A 341 -33.37 0.70 2.11
N PHE A 342 -32.53 1.72 1.97
CA PHE A 342 -31.08 1.62 2.12
C PHE A 342 -30.54 2.78 2.96
N ASN A 343 -29.32 2.61 3.47
CA ASN A 343 -28.56 3.61 4.21
C ASN A 343 -27.32 4.01 3.39
N ALA A 344 -26.82 5.21 3.59
CA ALA A 344 -25.56 5.64 2.99
C ALA A 344 -24.39 5.26 3.89
N ILE A 345 -23.31 4.78 3.29
CA ILE A 345 -22.01 4.67 3.92
C ILE A 345 -21.25 5.97 3.65
N SER A 346 -20.79 6.62 4.71
CA SER A 346 -19.82 7.70 4.67
C SER A 346 -18.49 7.21 5.21
N ASP A 347 -17.39 7.74 4.71
CA ASP A 347 -16.07 7.41 5.22
C ASP A 347 -15.63 8.38 6.30
N ILE A 348 -14.84 7.85 7.22
CA ILE A 348 -14.18 8.59 8.27
C ILE A 348 -12.67 8.37 8.21
N ALA A 349 -11.90 9.43 8.39
CA ALA A 349 -10.50 9.31 8.76
C ALA A 349 -10.40 9.01 10.26
N VAL A 350 -9.46 8.16 10.64
CA VAL A 350 -9.27 7.71 12.02
C VAL A 350 -7.80 7.72 12.37
N GLU A 351 -7.43 8.46 13.41
CA GLU A 351 -6.12 8.39 14.05
C GLU A 351 -6.20 7.49 15.26
N PHE A 352 -5.32 6.49 15.35
CA PHE A 352 -5.22 5.62 16.51
C PHE A 352 -3.76 5.38 16.93
N GLU A 353 -3.54 5.13 18.22
CA GLU A 353 -2.24 4.77 18.76
C GLU A 353 -1.87 3.32 18.45
N PRO A 354 -0.58 2.94 18.47
CA PRO A 354 -0.15 1.54 18.35
C PRO A 354 -0.83 0.59 19.34
N SER A 355 -1.32 1.11 20.46
CA SER A 355 -2.12 0.36 21.45
C SER A 355 -3.53 -0.02 20.97
N GLY A 356 -3.97 0.47 19.80
CA GLY A 356 -5.32 0.34 19.30
C GLY A 356 -6.32 1.38 19.84
N ARG A 357 -5.87 2.34 20.65
CA ARG A 357 -6.74 3.40 21.15
C ARG A 357 -7.01 4.44 20.07
N VAL A 358 -8.26 4.59 19.64
CA VAL A 358 -8.69 5.68 18.76
C VAL A 358 -8.52 7.01 19.48
N VAL A 359 -7.81 7.94 18.84
CA VAL A 359 -7.53 9.29 19.36
C VAL A 359 -8.48 10.30 18.76
N ARG A 360 -8.68 10.26 17.43
CA ARG A 360 -9.46 11.24 16.67
C ARG A 360 -10.19 10.59 15.51
N THR A 361 -11.28 11.21 15.10
CA THR A 361 -12.02 10.85 13.89
C THR A 361 -12.50 12.10 13.16
N TRP A 362 -12.53 12.02 11.83
CA TRP A 362 -13.05 13.06 10.94
C TRP A 362 -14.06 12.41 9.99
N ASP A 363 -15.32 12.80 10.11
CA ASP A 363 -16.42 12.21 9.32
C ASP A 363 -16.74 13.09 8.11
N LEU A 364 -16.67 12.53 6.91
CA LEU A 364 -17.05 13.24 5.69
C LEU A 364 -18.55 13.62 5.67
N TRP A 365 -19.38 12.90 6.42
CA TRP A 365 -20.79 13.25 6.57
C TRP A 365 -21.01 14.64 7.19
N ASP A 366 -20.09 15.08 8.03
CA ASP A 366 -20.21 16.38 8.71
C ASP A 366 -19.83 17.57 7.83
N VAL A 367 -19.13 17.32 6.71
CA VAL A 367 -18.53 18.38 5.88
C VAL A 367 -18.93 18.34 4.40
N VAL A 368 -19.40 17.20 3.90
CA VAL A 368 -19.91 17.04 2.53
C VAL A 368 -21.42 16.86 2.59
N ASP A 369 -22.15 17.64 1.80
CA ASP A 369 -23.62 17.59 1.77
C ASP A 369 -24.09 16.54 0.74
N ILE A 370 -24.66 15.44 1.19
CA ILE A 370 -25.18 14.37 0.32
C ILE A 370 -26.32 14.86 -0.58
N ASP A 371 -27.09 15.86 -0.17
CA ASP A 371 -28.17 16.41 -0.99
C ASP A 371 -27.62 17.23 -2.18
N GLU A 372 -26.42 17.79 -2.06
CA GLU A 372 -25.72 18.50 -3.11
C GLU A 372 -24.82 17.59 -3.93
N PHE A 373 -24.14 16.63 -3.26
CA PHE A 373 -23.18 15.70 -3.85
C PHE A 373 -23.55 14.24 -3.55
N PRO A 374 -24.66 13.71 -4.09
CA PRO A 374 -25.10 12.34 -3.79
C PRO A 374 -24.14 11.27 -4.32
N GLY A 375 -23.21 11.65 -5.19
CA GLY A 375 -22.35 10.71 -5.90
C GLY A 375 -23.12 9.94 -6.99
N ARG A 376 -22.43 9.54 -8.03
CA ARG A 376 -23.04 8.83 -9.14
C ARG A 376 -23.32 7.38 -8.82
N GLU A 377 -22.47 6.77 -8.01
CA GLU A 377 -22.49 5.35 -7.68
C GLU A 377 -23.46 4.99 -6.55
N LEU A 378 -24.03 5.98 -5.86
CA LEU A 378 -24.91 5.76 -4.70
C LEU A 378 -26.06 4.78 -4.97
N CYS A 379 -26.51 4.64 -6.22
CA CYS A 379 -27.58 3.72 -6.58
C CYS A 379 -27.07 2.38 -7.14
N ALA A 380 -25.84 2.31 -7.54
CA ALA A 380 -25.26 1.16 -8.23
C ALA A 380 -24.51 0.24 -7.25
N ASP A 381 -23.88 0.79 -6.23
CA ASP A 381 -22.99 0.04 -5.36
C ASP A 381 -23.65 -0.39 -4.06
N ALA A 382 -23.68 -1.71 -3.83
CA ALA A 382 -24.07 -2.28 -2.55
C ALA A 382 -22.86 -2.22 -1.62
N GLY A 383 -22.90 -1.29 -0.68
CA GLY A 383 -21.81 -1.11 0.28
C GLY A 383 -21.27 -2.41 0.86
N LEU A 384 -19.95 -2.51 0.92
CA LEU A 384 -19.18 -3.70 1.28
C LEU A 384 -19.39 -4.18 2.72
N PHE A 385 -19.92 -3.31 3.59
CA PHE A 385 -19.95 -3.57 5.02
C PHE A 385 -21.37 -3.83 5.49
N ALA A 386 -21.55 -5.02 6.06
CA ALA A 386 -22.62 -5.39 6.94
C ALA A 386 -23.98 -5.71 6.30
N GLY A 387 -24.53 -6.78 6.68
CA GLY A 387 -25.85 -7.34 6.52
C GLY A 387 -27.08 -6.41 6.46
N VAL A 388 -26.91 -5.14 6.17
CA VAL A 388 -27.95 -4.12 5.94
C VAL A 388 -27.82 -3.65 4.50
N ASN A 389 -28.93 -3.29 3.89
CA ASN A 389 -28.92 -2.69 2.56
C ASN A 389 -28.27 -1.29 2.66
N THR A 390 -26.99 -1.21 2.36
CA THR A 390 -26.20 0.02 2.35
C THR A 390 -25.78 0.38 0.94
N ARG A 391 -25.49 1.66 0.72
CA ARG A 391 -24.93 2.18 -0.52
C ARG A 391 -23.66 2.96 -0.21
N ASP A 392 -22.63 2.75 -1.02
CA ASP A 392 -21.34 3.39 -0.88
C ASP A 392 -21.40 4.81 -1.47
N TRP A 393 -21.37 5.80 -0.58
CA TRP A 393 -21.55 7.19 -0.97
C TRP A 393 -20.25 7.90 -1.31
N THR A 394 -19.31 7.94 -0.37
CA THR A 394 -18.09 8.76 -0.51
C THR A 394 -16.94 8.02 -1.17
N HIS A 395 -16.78 6.74 -0.84
CA HIS A 395 -15.71 5.88 -1.33
C HIS A 395 -14.34 6.56 -1.21
N ALA A 396 -13.98 6.98 0.02
CA ALA A 396 -12.66 7.53 0.29
C ALA A 396 -11.59 6.44 0.06
N ASN A 397 -10.50 6.79 -0.62
CA ASN A 397 -9.49 5.82 -1.05
C ASN A 397 -8.04 6.23 -0.76
N SER A 398 -7.82 7.40 -0.21
CA SER A 398 -6.59 7.78 0.46
C SER A 398 -6.86 8.77 1.57
N VAL A 399 -6.02 8.74 2.61
CA VAL A 399 -5.99 9.71 3.70
C VAL A 399 -4.54 9.92 4.14
N ILE A 400 -4.12 11.16 4.15
CA ILE A 400 -2.76 11.54 4.54
C ILE A 400 -2.79 12.66 5.57
N TYR A 401 -1.69 12.82 6.30
CA TYR A 401 -1.46 13.96 7.18
C TYR A 401 -0.45 14.91 6.55
N ASP A 402 -0.84 16.17 6.43
CA ASP A 402 0.03 17.25 6.01
C ASP A 402 0.57 18.00 7.24
N PRO A 403 1.85 17.84 7.58
CA PRO A 403 2.44 18.47 8.76
C PRO A 403 2.61 19.98 8.62
N GLU A 404 2.72 20.53 7.42
CA GLU A 404 2.87 21.98 7.22
C GLU A 404 1.55 22.71 7.42
N ARG A 405 0.45 22.10 6.96
CA ARG A 405 -0.91 22.64 7.12
C ARG A 405 -1.53 22.25 8.45
N ASP A 406 -0.97 21.26 9.14
CA ASP A 406 -1.60 20.58 10.28
C ASP A 406 -3.04 20.14 9.90
N ALA A 407 -3.13 19.35 8.83
CA ALA A 407 -4.39 18.97 8.22
C ALA A 407 -4.41 17.49 7.79
N ILE A 408 -5.61 16.91 7.82
CA ILE A 408 -5.91 15.62 7.23
C ILE A 408 -6.48 15.85 5.83
N ILE A 409 -5.91 15.21 4.82
CA ILE A 409 -6.37 15.32 3.43
C ILE A 409 -6.93 13.97 2.99
N ILE A 410 -8.16 13.97 2.49
CA ILE A 410 -8.92 12.77 2.12
C ILE A 410 -9.30 12.86 0.64
N SER A 411 -9.04 11.81 -0.14
CA SER A 411 -9.58 11.63 -1.48
C SER A 411 -10.92 10.93 -1.40
N SER A 412 -12.01 11.61 -1.75
CA SER A 412 -13.37 11.08 -1.85
C SER A 412 -13.71 10.84 -3.33
N ARG A 413 -13.61 9.56 -3.75
CA ARG A 413 -13.69 9.13 -5.14
C ARG A 413 -15.07 9.40 -5.75
N HIS A 414 -16.14 8.93 -5.10
CA HIS A 414 -17.49 8.97 -5.66
C HIS A 414 -18.08 10.38 -5.72
N THR A 415 -17.53 11.31 -4.95
CA THR A 415 -17.94 12.72 -4.97
C THR A 415 -16.99 13.60 -5.79
N ASN A 416 -15.94 13.04 -6.41
CA ASN A 416 -14.89 13.78 -7.12
C ASN A 416 -14.27 14.90 -6.29
N GLN A 417 -14.01 14.65 -5.01
CA GLN A 417 -13.54 15.68 -4.08
C GLN A 417 -12.22 15.27 -3.42
N ILE A 418 -11.36 16.26 -3.20
CA ILE A 418 -10.26 16.17 -2.26
C ILE A 418 -10.60 17.11 -1.13
N VAL A 419 -10.70 16.58 0.08
CA VAL A 419 -11.19 17.31 1.26
C VAL A 419 -10.07 17.45 2.26
N ALA A 420 -9.73 18.68 2.66
CA ALA A 420 -8.80 18.94 3.75
C ALA A 420 -9.57 19.34 5.01
N LEU A 421 -9.22 18.72 6.12
CA LEU A 421 -9.80 18.94 7.44
C LEU A 421 -8.68 19.32 8.41
N ASP A 422 -8.90 20.37 9.24
CA ASP A 422 -7.90 20.77 10.23
C ASP A 422 -7.66 19.65 11.25
N HIS A 423 -6.39 19.36 11.53
CA HIS A 423 -5.96 18.45 12.58
C HIS A 423 -5.83 19.24 13.87
N LEU A 424 -6.76 19.06 14.80
CA LEU A 424 -6.77 19.78 16.07
C LEU A 424 -6.10 18.95 17.16
N ASP A 425 -5.41 19.61 18.10
CA ASP A 425 -4.73 18.95 19.23
C ASP A 425 -5.67 18.35 20.29
N GLU A 426 -6.98 18.41 20.09
CA GLU A 426 -7.98 17.88 21.00
C GLU A 426 -8.35 16.45 20.64
N GLU A 427 -8.44 15.57 21.64
CA GLU A 427 -8.94 14.21 21.46
C GLU A 427 -10.44 14.18 21.17
N GLY A 428 -10.88 13.26 20.31
CA GLY A 428 -12.28 13.00 20.01
C GLY A 428 -12.66 13.32 18.56
N PRO A 429 -13.96 13.24 18.21
CA PRO A 429 -14.43 13.52 16.87
C PRO A 429 -14.10 14.94 16.41
N GLN A 430 -13.56 15.04 15.20
CA GLN A 430 -13.19 16.29 14.55
C GLN A 430 -13.76 16.30 13.14
N SER A 431 -14.29 17.43 12.69
CA SER A 431 -14.78 17.61 11.32
C SER A 431 -14.76 19.10 10.98
N GLN A 432 -13.57 19.68 10.97
CA GLN A 432 -13.43 21.09 10.60
C GLN A 432 -12.91 21.23 9.19
N LEU A 433 -13.80 21.57 8.29
CA LEU A 433 -13.46 21.79 6.89
C LEU A 433 -12.48 22.95 6.72
N ARG A 434 -11.33 22.66 6.10
CA ARG A 434 -10.37 23.65 5.64
C ARG A 434 -10.69 24.06 4.19
N TRP A 435 -10.68 23.13 3.27
CA TRP A 435 -11.07 23.36 1.88
C TRP A 435 -11.50 22.07 1.17
N ILE A 436 -12.18 22.24 0.03
CA ILE A 436 -12.53 21.20 -0.94
C ILE A 436 -11.96 21.60 -2.30
N LEU A 437 -11.30 20.66 -3.01
CA LEU A 437 -10.99 20.70 -4.42
C LEU A 437 -11.89 19.71 -5.16
N GLY A 438 -12.18 19.96 -6.45
CA GLY A 438 -13.08 19.13 -7.24
C GLY A 438 -14.52 19.64 -7.23
N ASP A 439 -15.50 18.75 -7.19
CA ASP A 439 -16.91 19.12 -7.16
C ASP A 439 -17.24 19.89 -5.87
N GLY A 440 -17.87 21.05 -5.99
CA GLY A 440 -18.12 21.91 -4.84
C GLY A 440 -16.90 22.64 -4.27
N ALA A 441 -15.85 22.81 -5.07
CA ALA A 441 -14.60 23.44 -4.64
C ALA A 441 -14.83 24.76 -3.89
N THR A 442 -14.15 24.92 -2.76
CA THR A 442 -14.23 26.12 -1.91
C THR A 442 -13.26 27.23 -2.30
N MET A 443 -12.33 26.94 -3.21
CA MET A 443 -11.39 27.90 -3.79
C MET A 443 -11.28 27.74 -5.31
N PRO A 444 -10.90 28.81 -6.05
CA PRO A 444 -10.72 28.71 -7.50
C PRO A 444 -9.56 27.80 -7.88
N LEU A 445 -9.74 27.07 -8.98
CA LEU A 445 -8.72 26.26 -9.64
C LEU A 445 -8.40 26.86 -11.02
N ASP A 446 -7.12 27.16 -11.26
CA ASP A 446 -6.58 27.41 -12.60
C ASP A 446 -6.02 26.10 -13.14
N GLY A 447 -6.82 25.40 -13.95
CA GLY A 447 -6.56 24.07 -14.46
C GLY A 447 -7.83 23.22 -14.54
N GLU A 448 -7.66 21.92 -14.63
CA GLU A 448 -8.74 20.93 -14.69
C GLU A 448 -8.81 20.12 -13.39
N GLN A 449 -10.02 19.92 -12.84
CA GLN A 449 -10.23 19.06 -11.68
C GLN A 449 -10.02 17.58 -12.00
N THR A 450 -9.90 16.76 -10.97
CA THR A 450 -9.82 15.29 -11.05
C THR A 450 -11.21 14.66 -11.06
N TYR A 451 -11.26 13.41 -11.57
CA TYR A 451 -12.50 12.63 -11.67
C TYR A 451 -12.23 11.21 -11.17
N TYR A 452 -12.93 10.76 -10.13
CA TYR A 452 -12.80 9.44 -9.54
C TYR A 452 -11.37 9.11 -9.12
N GLN A 453 -10.65 10.11 -8.66
CA GLN A 453 -9.23 10.06 -8.33
C GLN A 453 -8.90 9.05 -7.22
N HIS A 454 -7.65 8.58 -7.22
CA HIS A 454 -7.01 7.84 -6.14
C HIS A 454 -5.75 8.57 -5.68
N ALA A 455 -5.21 8.11 -4.55
CA ALA A 455 -3.89 8.47 -4.06
C ALA A 455 -3.60 9.98 -4.16
N VAL A 456 -3.92 10.69 -3.12
CA VAL A 456 -3.52 12.08 -2.94
C VAL A 456 -2.34 12.11 -2.01
N GLU A 457 -1.24 12.74 -2.42
CA GLU A 457 -0.06 12.92 -1.59
C GLU A 457 0.37 14.38 -1.51
N VAL A 458 1.08 14.73 -0.43
CA VAL A 458 1.68 16.04 -0.22
C VAL A 458 3.17 15.96 -0.49
N ASN A 459 3.64 16.77 -1.43
CA ASN A 459 5.04 16.90 -1.77
C ASN A 459 5.78 17.80 -0.77
N ASP A 460 7.10 17.71 -0.72
CA ASP A 460 7.95 18.54 0.15
C ASP A 460 7.77 20.06 -0.02
N ASP A 461 7.29 20.50 -1.17
CA ASP A 461 7.00 21.91 -1.44
C ASP A 461 5.56 22.32 -1.07
N GLY A 462 4.78 21.42 -0.49
CA GLY A 462 3.39 21.62 -0.09
C GLY A 462 2.40 21.53 -1.26
N SER A 463 2.83 21.17 -2.48
CA SER A 463 1.93 20.83 -3.58
C SER A 463 1.31 19.45 -3.37
N LEU A 464 0.22 19.17 -4.07
CA LEU A 464 -0.41 17.86 -4.07
C LEU A 464 -0.11 17.15 -5.38
N VAL A 465 0.28 15.88 -5.33
CA VAL A 465 0.22 14.98 -6.47
C VAL A 465 -0.98 14.06 -6.33
N VAL A 466 -1.65 13.77 -7.44
CA VAL A 466 -2.91 13.03 -7.47
C VAL A 466 -2.94 12.13 -8.69
N TYR A 467 -3.37 10.90 -8.53
CA TYR A 467 -3.73 10.05 -9.65
C TYR A 467 -5.21 10.25 -10.00
N ASP A 468 -5.48 10.83 -11.16
CA ASP A 468 -6.80 11.09 -11.70
C ASP A 468 -7.22 9.93 -12.63
N ASN A 469 -8.05 9.02 -12.14
CA ASN A 469 -8.52 7.88 -12.93
C ASN A 469 -9.32 8.32 -14.17
N GLY A 470 -9.99 9.47 -14.11
CA GLY A 470 -10.69 10.07 -15.23
C GLY A 470 -12.05 9.44 -15.57
N ASN A 471 -12.62 8.62 -14.66
CA ASN A 471 -13.92 8.01 -14.87
C ASN A 471 -14.99 9.10 -15.03
N PHE A 472 -15.84 8.93 -16.02
CA PHE A 472 -16.93 9.87 -16.31
C PHE A 472 -16.47 11.32 -16.54
N ARG A 473 -15.21 11.53 -16.92
CA ARG A 473 -14.69 12.85 -17.30
C ARG A 473 -15.58 13.44 -18.40
N PRO A 474 -16.07 14.69 -18.26
CA PRO A 474 -16.91 15.32 -19.27
C PRO A 474 -16.24 15.39 -20.65
N GLY A 475 -16.97 14.99 -21.68
CA GLY A 475 -16.48 15.04 -23.05
C GLY A 475 -15.71 13.81 -23.52
N THR A 476 -15.49 12.82 -22.66
CA THR A 476 -14.89 11.54 -23.03
C THR A 476 -15.94 10.43 -23.18
N SER A 477 -15.67 9.45 -24.03
CA SER A 477 -16.51 8.27 -24.24
C SER A 477 -15.68 7.14 -24.84
N SER A 478 -15.85 5.90 -24.36
CA SER A 478 -15.24 4.70 -24.95
C SER A 478 -15.72 4.43 -26.38
N ASP A 479 -16.90 4.92 -26.75
CA ASP A 479 -17.47 4.80 -28.10
C ASP A 479 -16.92 5.86 -29.09
N ASP A 480 -16.23 6.90 -28.60
CA ASP A 480 -15.68 7.96 -29.43
C ASP A 480 -14.14 7.82 -29.58
N PRO A 481 -13.64 7.36 -30.73
CA PRO A 481 -12.21 7.15 -30.92
C PRO A 481 -11.35 8.42 -30.84
N ASP A 482 -11.96 9.59 -31.00
CA ASP A 482 -11.27 10.88 -30.93
C ASP A 482 -11.26 11.48 -29.52
N ASN A 483 -12.10 10.97 -28.61
CA ASN A 483 -12.25 11.44 -27.24
C ASN A 483 -12.36 10.25 -26.26
N GLN A 484 -11.38 9.37 -26.30
CA GLN A 484 -11.29 8.22 -25.39
C GLN A 484 -11.10 8.68 -23.95
N PRO A 485 -11.65 7.96 -22.95
CA PRO A 485 -11.29 8.18 -21.55
C PRO A 485 -9.82 7.88 -21.30
N TYR A 486 -9.24 8.55 -20.32
CA TYR A 486 -7.83 8.41 -19.94
C TYR A 486 -7.62 8.71 -18.46
N SER A 487 -6.58 8.12 -17.90
CA SER A 487 -6.05 8.47 -16.58
C SER A 487 -4.82 9.37 -16.71
N ARG A 488 -4.55 10.14 -15.66
CA ARG A 488 -3.37 11.02 -15.59
C ARG A 488 -2.85 11.16 -14.17
N ALA A 489 -1.55 11.40 -14.06
CA ALA A 489 -0.99 12.01 -12.86
C ALA A 489 -1.09 13.54 -12.98
N VAL A 490 -1.39 14.24 -11.89
CA VAL A 490 -1.51 15.71 -11.90
C VAL A 490 -0.91 16.29 -10.62
N ILE A 491 -0.21 17.43 -10.76
CA ILE A 491 0.35 18.17 -9.63
C ILE A 491 -0.38 19.50 -9.48
N TYR A 492 -0.91 19.76 -8.27
CA TYR A 492 -1.57 20.99 -7.90
C TYR A 492 -0.77 21.78 -6.86
N GLU A 493 -0.48 23.04 -7.15
CA GLU A 493 -0.07 24.00 -6.12
C GLU A 493 -1.29 24.53 -5.40
N VAL A 494 -1.35 24.29 -4.09
CA VAL A 494 -2.44 24.77 -3.23
C VAL A 494 -1.96 25.96 -2.39
N ASN A 495 -2.51 27.14 -2.68
CA ASN A 495 -2.17 28.38 -2.01
C ASN A 495 -3.22 28.73 -0.94
N ASP A 496 -3.06 28.18 0.26
CA ASP A 496 -3.98 28.32 1.39
C ASP A 496 -3.32 28.89 2.66
N SER A 497 -2.15 29.52 2.53
CA SER A 497 -1.40 30.11 3.64
C SER A 497 -1.93 31.46 4.15
N SER A 498 -2.75 32.16 3.35
CA SER A 498 -3.40 33.40 3.78
C SER A 498 -4.41 33.14 4.88
N LYS A 499 -4.49 34.09 5.85
CA LYS A 499 -5.52 34.07 6.90
C LYS A 499 -6.92 34.40 6.40
N ASP A 500 -7.02 34.93 5.18
CA ASP A 500 -8.27 35.22 4.52
C ASP A 500 -8.54 34.13 3.46
N PRO A 501 -9.48 33.20 3.70
CA PRO A 501 -9.79 32.14 2.74
C PRO A 501 -10.24 32.65 1.36
N SER A 502 -10.69 33.88 1.25
CA SER A 502 -11.06 34.48 -0.05
C SER A 502 -9.86 34.75 -0.97
N GLU A 503 -8.64 34.67 -0.43
CA GLU A 503 -7.38 34.80 -1.17
C GLU A 503 -6.80 33.45 -1.58
N TRP A 504 -7.42 32.34 -1.17
CA TRP A 504 -6.95 31.00 -1.50
C TRP A 504 -7.24 30.64 -2.96
N PHE A 505 -6.33 29.88 -3.56
CA PHE A 505 -6.47 29.39 -4.93
C PHE A 505 -5.58 28.17 -5.17
N THR A 506 -5.91 27.43 -6.22
CA THR A 506 -5.15 26.25 -6.66
C THR A 506 -4.74 26.42 -8.11
N ILE A 507 -3.54 25.97 -8.46
CA ILE A 507 -3.01 25.98 -9.83
C ILE A 507 -2.57 24.57 -10.19
N GLN A 508 -3.01 24.07 -11.35
CA GLN A 508 -2.42 22.88 -11.95
C GLN A 508 -1.03 23.21 -12.49
N ARG A 509 0.00 22.57 -11.91
CA ARG A 509 1.41 22.81 -12.25
C ARG A 509 1.89 21.91 -13.38
N TRP A 510 1.45 20.67 -13.36
CA TRP A 510 1.89 19.65 -14.29
C TRP A 510 0.85 18.54 -14.40
N GLU A 511 0.88 17.83 -15.54
CA GLU A 511 0.13 16.59 -15.74
C GLU A 511 0.88 15.64 -16.67
N ASN A 512 0.61 14.35 -16.56
CA ASN A 512 1.05 13.35 -17.52
C ASN A 512 -0.08 12.41 -17.91
N ILE A 513 -0.27 12.24 -19.21
CA ILE A 513 -1.19 11.27 -19.80
C ILE A 513 -0.36 10.26 -20.57
N ASP A 514 -0.30 9.05 -20.06
CA ASP A 514 0.50 8.00 -20.67
C ASP A 514 -0.15 7.39 -21.91
N VAL A 515 0.70 6.94 -22.82
CA VAL A 515 0.31 6.19 -24.01
C VAL A 515 0.97 4.82 -23.93
N GLU A 516 0.16 3.78 -24.08
CA GLU A 516 0.63 2.39 -24.14
C GLU A 516 1.31 2.09 -25.49
N ASP A 517 2.04 0.96 -25.57
CA ASP A 517 2.72 0.52 -26.80
C ASP A 517 1.78 0.29 -27.97
N ASN A 518 0.52 -0.05 -27.68
CA ASN A 518 -0.53 -0.23 -28.69
C ASN A 518 -1.07 1.13 -29.25
N GLY A 519 -0.60 2.26 -28.70
CA GLY A 519 -1.00 3.62 -29.07
C GLY A 519 -2.31 4.10 -28.42
N LYS A 520 -2.89 3.33 -27.49
CA LYS A 520 -4.04 3.78 -26.68
C LYS A 520 -3.56 4.62 -25.50
N LEU A 521 -4.42 5.52 -25.04
CA LEU A 521 -4.19 6.22 -23.78
C LEU A 521 -4.31 5.23 -22.62
N ALA A 522 -3.42 5.31 -21.63
CA ALA A 522 -3.54 4.54 -20.42
C ALA A 522 -4.82 4.94 -19.66
N TYR A 523 -5.64 3.94 -19.33
CA TYR A 523 -6.88 4.17 -18.62
C TYR A 523 -7.08 3.08 -17.56
N SER A 524 -6.82 3.44 -16.32
CA SER A 524 -7.05 2.63 -15.13
C SER A 524 -8.25 3.18 -14.40
N THR A 525 -9.37 2.45 -14.39
CA THR A 525 -10.64 2.94 -13.85
C THR A 525 -10.74 2.92 -12.34
N PHE A 526 -9.77 2.32 -11.66
CA PHE A 526 -9.73 2.12 -10.21
C PHE A 526 -8.28 1.95 -9.75
N ILE A 527 -8.02 1.93 -8.43
CA ILE A 527 -6.69 1.85 -7.85
C ILE A 527 -5.71 2.86 -8.50
N SER A 528 -4.39 2.60 -8.44
CA SER A 528 -3.37 3.45 -9.06
C SER A 528 -2.86 4.58 -8.17
N ASP A 529 -1.69 5.11 -8.52
CA ASP A 529 -0.93 6.02 -7.68
C ASP A 529 -0.06 6.99 -8.48
N ALA A 530 0.41 8.05 -7.82
CA ALA A 530 1.41 8.96 -8.38
C ALA A 530 2.19 9.68 -7.26
N ASP A 531 3.53 9.59 -7.31
CA ASP A 531 4.45 10.16 -6.31
C ASP A 531 5.46 11.10 -6.96
N VAL A 532 5.79 12.18 -6.27
CA VAL A 532 6.95 13.01 -6.63
C VAL A 532 8.18 12.51 -5.87
N LEU A 533 9.17 12.03 -6.60
CA LEU A 533 10.38 11.45 -6.03
C LEU A 533 11.38 12.55 -5.60
N GLU A 534 12.33 12.22 -4.71
CA GLU A 534 13.32 13.15 -4.18
C GLU A 534 14.12 13.92 -5.26
N ASN A 535 14.34 13.30 -6.43
CA ASN A 535 15.04 13.94 -7.56
C ASN A 535 14.12 14.83 -8.43
N GLY A 536 12.82 14.93 -8.08
CA GLY A 536 11.82 15.68 -8.80
C GLY A 536 11.19 14.94 -9.98
N ASN A 537 11.54 13.68 -10.22
CA ASN A 537 10.81 12.82 -11.14
C ASN A 537 9.45 12.43 -10.56
N VAL A 538 8.53 11.98 -11.40
CA VAL A 538 7.20 11.50 -10.96
C VAL A 538 7.08 10.02 -11.27
N LEU A 539 6.82 9.22 -10.25
CA LEU A 539 6.45 7.80 -10.39
C LEU A 539 4.94 7.72 -10.60
N VAL A 540 4.51 7.18 -11.73
CA VAL A 540 3.10 7.03 -12.09
C VAL A 540 2.77 5.56 -12.17
N THR A 541 1.84 5.10 -11.35
CA THR A 541 1.40 3.71 -11.25
C THR A 541 0.01 3.54 -11.84
N HIS A 542 -0.07 2.98 -13.04
CA HIS A 542 -1.34 2.52 -13.60
C HIS A 542 -1.58 1.08 -13.14
N GLY A 543 -2.32 0.91 -12.06
CA GLY A 543 -2.45 -0.37 -11.36
C GLY A 543 -3.36 -1.40 -12.02
N GLY A 544 -4.28 -0.97 -12.90
CA GLY A 544 -5.27 -1.86 -13.53
C GLY A 544 -5.77 -1.33 -14.85
N ILE A 545 -4.90 -1.30 -15.87
CA ILE A 545 -5.32 -1.00 -17.25
C ILE A 545 -5.99 -2.23 -17.87
N GLY A 546 -7.07 -2.05 -18.61
CA GLY A 546 -7.78 -3.11 -19.31
C GLY A 546 -9.22 -3.26 -18.85
N THR A 547 -9.86 -4.38 -19.21
CA THR A 547 -11.26 -4.65 -18.88
C THR A 547 -11.41 -5.67 -17.77
N PHE A 548 -12.39 -5.45 -16.90
CA PHE A 548 -12.78 -6.42 -15.90
C PHE A 548 -14.25 -6.83 -16.09
N PRO A 549 -14.59 -8.14 -16.06
CA PRO A 549 -13.66 -9.28 -16.05
C PRO A 549 -12.79 -9.30 -17.31
N PRO A 550 -11.53 -9.78 -17.21
CA PRO A 550 -10.59 -9.69 -18.32
C PRO A 550 -11.10 -10.43 -19.55
N THR A 551 -11.04 -9.73 -20.69
CA THR A 551 -11.37 -10.33 -21.99
C THR A 551 -10.09 -10.63 -22.74
N GLY A 552 -10.12 -11.63 -23.62
CA GLY A 552 -8.93 -12.14 -24.30
C GLY A 552 -8.18 -11.16 -25.20
N GLU A 553 -8.73 -9.97 -25.43
CA GLU A 553 -8.12 -8.93 -26.27
C GLU A 553 -7.53 -7.78 -25.46
N ASP A 554 -7.88 -7.66 -24.15
CA ASP A 554 -7.44 -6.56 -23.28
C ASP A 554 -7.39 -7.02 -21.82
N PRO A 555 -6.44 -7.91 -21.45
CA PRO A 555 -6.31 -8.41 -20.09
C PRO A 555 -5.86 -7.27 -19.15
N LEU A 556 -6.32 -7.31 -17.90
CA LEU A 556 -5.82 -6.39 -16.89
C LEU A 556 -4.30 -6.48 -16.76
N HIS A 557 -3.63 -5.36 -16.72
CA HIS A 557 -2.18 -5.28 -16.62
C HIS A 557 -1.72 -4.03 -15.88
N ILE A 558 -0.49 -4.12 -15.38
CA ILE A 558 0.22 -3.05 -14.67
C ILE A 558 1.13 -2.33 -15.65
N LEU A 559 1.15 -1.00 -15.57
CA LEU A 559 2.14 -0.13 -16.20
C LEU A 559 2.59 0.91 -15.17
N ILE A 560 3.87 0.88 -14.79
CA ILE A 560 4.45 1.86 -13.88
C ILE A 560 5.55 2.59 -14.61
N ARG A 561 5.58 3.91 -14.51
CA ARG A 561 6.59 4.77 -15.15
C ARG A 561 7.14 5.80 -14.20
N GLU A 562 8.45 5.97 -14.21
CA GLU A 562 9.10 7.15 -13.67
C GLU A 562 9.37 8.13 -14.81
N ILE A 563 8.90 9.35 -14.64
CA ILE A 563 8.88 10.39 -15.65
C ILE A 563 9.71 11.57 -15.15
N VAL A 564 10.61 12.05 -16.00
CA VAL A 564 11.28 13.35 -15.80
C VAL A 564 10.38 14.43 -16.37
N PRO A 565 9.72 15.26 -15.56
CA PRO A 565 8.79 16.28 -16.06
C PRO A 565 9.43 17.25 -17.05
N ASP A 566 8.71 17.62 -18.11
CA ASP A 566 9.12 18.65 -19.07
C ASP A 566 8.03 19.71 -19.26
N GLY A 567 8.25 20.90 -18.74
CA GLY A 567 7.27 22.00 -18.78
C GLY A 567 6.03 21.73 -17.94
N GLU A 568 4.84 21.98 -18.52
CA GLU A 568 3.55 21.86 -17.82
C GLU A 568 2.87 20.50 -18.07
N SER A 569 3.40 19.68 -18.98
CA SER A 569 2.82 18.36 -19.28
C SER A 569 3.82 17.38 -19.87
N GLY A 570 3.68 16.10 -19.48
CA GLY A 570 4.50 15.00 -19.98
C GLY A 570 5.95 15.05 -19.52
N GLY A 571 6.80 14.29 -20.19
CA GLY A 571 8.22 14.18 -19.89
C GLY A 571 8.88 12.96 -20.51
N ASP A 572 10.14 12.72 -20.17
CA ASP A 572 10.88 11.55 -20.61
C ASP A 572 10.67 10.39 -19.61
N VAL A 573 10.28 9.23 -20.10
CA VAL A 573 10.22 8.00 -19.30
C VAL A 573 11.64 7.47 -19.08
N VAL A 574 12.04 7.31 -17.83
CA VAL A 574 13.38 6.84 -17.44
C VAL A 574 13.38 5.50 -16.72
N TRP A 575 12.24 5.08 -16.23
CA TRP A 575 12.01 3.76 -15.66
C TRP A 575 10.62 3.29 -16.05
N GLU A 576 10.48 2.03 -16.41
CA GLU A 576 9.19 1.46 -16.81
C GLU A 576 9.13 -0.01 -16.39
N LEU A 577 8.05 -0.37 -15.70
CA LEU A 577 7.69 -1.74 -15.40
C LEU A 577 6.34 -2.07 -16.04
N LYS A 578 6.28 -3.21 -16.72
CA LYS A 578 5.03 -3.76 -17.27
C LYS A 578 4.84 -5.19 -16.78
N SER A 579 3.62 -5.55 -16.39
CA SER A 579 3.29 -6.94 -16.14
C SER A 579 3.13 -7.72 -17.44
N LYS A 580 3.51 -9.00 -17.43
CA LYS A 580 3.30 -9.97 -18.53
C LYS A 580 1.91 -10.59 -18.41
N SER A 581 0.88 -9.78 -18.51
CA SER A 581 -0.50 -10.23 -18.39
C SER A 581 -0.99 -10.91 -19.67
N ASP A 582 -1.81 -11.97 -19.51
CA ASP A 582 -2.54 -12.65 -20.56
C ASP A 582 -3.95 -13.03 -20.06
N THR A 583 -4.71 -13.80 -20.83
CA THR A 583 -6.08 -14.19 -20.47
C THR A 583 -6.20 -15.16 -19.31
N GLU A 584 -5.11 -15.82 -18.93
CA GLU A 584 -5.06 -16.79 -17.84
C GLU A 584 -4.32 -16.24 -16.61
N ASN A 585 -3.38 -15.31 -16.84
CA ASN A 585 -2.55 -14.67 -15.83
C ASN A 585 -2.62 -13.16 -16.03
N PHE A 586 -3.27 -12.45 -15.15
CA PHE A 586 -3.39 -11.01 -15.18
C PHE A 586 -3.11 -10.44 -13.80
N TYR A 587 -2.56 -9.23 -13.79
CA TYR A 587 -1.97 -8.63 -12.61
C TYR A 587 -2.54 -7.26 -12.35
N LEU A 588 -2.65 -6.92 -11.08
CA LEU A 588 -2.98 -5.60 -10.57
C LEU A 588 -1.92 -5.14 -9.58
N THR A 589 -1.84 -3.84 -9.38
CA THR A 589 -1.16 -3.24 -8.22
C THR A 589 -2.02 -2.12 -7.66
N TYR A 590 -2.08 -2.04 -6.33
CA TYR A 590 -2.76 -0.91 -5.70
C TYR A 590 -1.89 0.34 -5.81
N ARG A 591 -0.61 0.24 -5.39
CA ARG A 591 0.40 1.31 -5.43
C ARG A 591 1.78 0.75 -5.78
N ALA A 592 2.70 1.65 -6.07
CA ALA A 592 4.13 1.37 -6.09
C ALA A 592 4.87 2.50 -5.38
N GLU A 593 5.75 2.14 -4.46
CA GLU A 593 6.50 3.06 -3.62
C GLU A 593 7.98 3.08 -4.00
N ARG A 594 8.60 4.26 -4.03
CA ARG A 594 10.04 4.38 -4.18
C ARG A 594 10.67 4.75 -2.85
N ILE A 595 11.44 3.84 -2.26
CA ILE A 595 12.22 4.09 -1.05
C ILE A 595 13.70 4.28 -1.39
N PRO A 596 14.41 5.24 -0.75
CA PRO A 596 15.82 5.46 -1.01
C PRO A 596 16.70 4.33 -0.48
N SER A 597 16.28 3.68 0.58
CA SER A 597 17.01 2.60 1.26
C SER A 597 16.05 1.74 2.08
N PHE A 598 16.44 0.49 2.38
CA PHE A 598 15.80 -0.32 3.42
C PHE A 598 16.30 0.04 4.84
N TYR A 599 17.34 0.86 4.91
CA TYR A 599 17.96 1.29 6.17
C TYR A 599 17.51 2.70 6.49
N PHE A 600 16.31 2.83 7.05
CA PHE A 600 15.67 4.07 7.47
C PHE A 600 15.19 3.95 8.93
N GLY A 601 14.80 5.06 9.55
CA GLY A 601 14.40 5.08 10.95
C GLY A 601 15.58 5.34 11.92
N PRO A 602 15.33 5.19 13.24
CA PRO A 602 16.24 5.66 14.28
C PRO A 602 17.47 4.77 14.53
N ASP A 603 17.57 3.60 13.93
CA ASP A 603 18.64 2.63 14.17
C ASP A 603 19.92 2.94 13.39
N TRP A 604 19.89 3.94 12.50
CA TRP A 604 20.98 4.28 11.56
C TRP A 604 21.44 5.72 11.74
N GLU A 605 22.77 5.99 11.39
CA GLU A 605 23.36 7.33 11.33
C GLU A 605 23.20 7.98 9.96
#